data_c72464e23f3c5dc44534ae1cac3a9d22
#
_entry.id   c72464e23f3c5dc44534ae1cac3a9d22
#
_cell.length_a   1.000
_cell.length_b   1.000
_cell.length_c   1.000
_cell.angle_alpha   90.00
_cell.angle_beta   90.00
_cell.angle_gamma   90.00
#
_symmetry.space_group_name_H-M   'P 1'
#
loop_
_entity.id
_entity.type
_entity.pdbx_description
1 polymer ?
#
loop_
_entity_poly.entity_id
_entity_poly.type
_entity_poly.pdbx_seq_one_letter_code
_entity_poly.pdbx_strand_id
1 'polypeptide(L)'
;MMTGGNKTSGKTKTEKFQFGPWTLTATESHILKSDGPERERFESQLELPQFPEMVFANNILRVENMEGFGIEFNTLDALKMVDAHHDHLKVAVSEAWKEARADSEHIKEVIKPFDWTYTTEYKGTVFGKEGSQIKVSDTTERIDMEKLMVKEKIMFYADILLFEDELADNGTSILNVKIRVMPTSFFILMRLFLRVDNVMVRINDTRIYHEAQNNFILREFTSRDDQIKDIKAPPHVLTQPNEVQKYLTVRKEVFQKLEFPAVSKDSLSEQT
;
A
#
# COMPACT_ATOMS: atom_id res chain seq x y z
N MET A 1 44.83 18.64 8.23
CA MET A 1 43.49 19.20 8.49
C MET A 1 42.47 18.34 7.73
N MET A 2 41.76 17.48 8.45
CA MET A 2 40.74 16.62 7.88
C MET A 2 39.40 17.38 7.93
N THR A 3 38.84 17.68 6.80
CA THR A 3 37.50 18.24 6.71
C THR A 3 36.51 17.08 6.74
N GLY A 4 35.80 16.96 7.86
CA GLY A 4 34.74 15.97 8.03
C GLY A 4 33.60 16.20 7.06
N GLY A 5 33.33 15.21 6.21
CA GLY A 5 32.14 15.16 5.39
C GLY A 5 30.89 15.07 6.27
N ASN A 6 30.03 16.04 6.13
CA ASN A 6 28.73 16.08 6.77
C ASN A 6 27.86 14.98 6.16
N LYS A 7 27.68 13.86 6.90
CA LYS A 7 26.69 12.83 6.54
C LYS A 7 25.31 13.43 6.78
N THR A 8 24.64 13.88 5.74
CA THR A 8 23.21 14.14 5.78
C THR A 8 22.47 12.82 5.94
N SER A 9 22.23 12.42 7.19
CA SER A 9 21.23 11.38 7.49
C SER A 9 19.88 11.94 7.05
N GLY A 10 19.19 11.27 6.13
CA GLY A 10 17.84 11.63 5.67
C GLY A 10 16.93 11.77 6.89
N LYS A 11 16.34 12.96 7.06
CA LYS A 11 15.55 13.31 8.24
C LYS A 11 14.17 12.66 8.10
N THR A 12 13.80 11.76 9.02
CA THR A 12 12.42 11.25 9.11
C THR A 12 11.47 12.41 9.39
N LYS A 13 10.42 12.53 8.57
CA LYS A 13 9.33 13.51 8.73
C LYS A 13 8.11 12.77 9.29
N THR A 14 7.53 13.28 10.39
CA THR A 14 6.29 12.75 10.95
C THR A 14 5.29 13.89 11.11
N GLU A 15 4.13 13.73 10.50
CA GLU A 15 3.00 14.64 10.63
C GLU A 15 1.87 13.95 11.38
N LYS A 16 1.19 14.69 12.26
CA LYS A 16 0.05 14.19 13.04
C LYS A 16 -1.14 15.11 12.88
N PHE A 17 -2.31 14.50 12.79
CA PHE A 17 -3.59 15.22 12.76
C PHE A 17 -4.61 14.52 13.66
N GLN A 18 -5.39 15.30 14.39
CA GLN A 18 -6.46 14.82 15.26
C GLN A 18 -7.80 14.95 14.56
N PHE A 19 -8.54 13.84 14.43
CA PHE A 19 -9.89 13.79 13.88
C PHE A 19 -10.83 13.11 14.89
N GLY A 20 -11.54 13.92 15.70
CA GLY A 20 -12.35 13.38 16.80
C GLY A 20 -11.50 12.49 17.73
N PRO A 21 -11.91 11.22 17.98
CA PRO A 21 -11.14 10.30 18.81
C PRO A 21 -9.94 9.66 18.08
N TRP A 22 -9.70 10.01 16.81
CA TRP A 22 -8.67 9.42 15.97
C TRP A 22 -7.43 10.29 15.88
N THR A 23 -6.27 9.69 16.08
CA THR A 23 -4.96 10.27 15.75
C THR A 23 -4.46 9.67 14.47
N LEU A 24 -4.25 10.51 13.45
CA LEU A 24 -3.69 10.13 12.17
C LEU A 24 -2.22 10.51 12.16
N THR A 25 -1.35 9.56 11.90
CA THR A 25 0.10 9.76 11.87
C THR A 25 0.64 9.31 10.51
N ALA A 26 1.27 10.23 9.80
CA ALA A 26 1.97 9.97 8.55
C ALA A 26 3.48 10.12 8.78
N THR A 27 4.24 9.07 8.57
CA THR A 27 5.70 9.06 8.72
C THR A 27 6.34 8.74 7.38
N GLU A 28 7.22 9.62 6.94
CA GLU A 28 8.07 9.47 5.76
C GLU A 28 9.53 9.42 6.19
N SER A 29 10.26 8.46 5.69
CA SER A 29 11.67 8.27 5.97
C SER A 29 12.44 8.04 4.66
N HIS A 30 13.73 7.87 4.78
CA HIS A 30 14.61 7.59 3.64
C HIS A 30 14.41 6.16 3.13
N ILE A 31 14.80 5.93 1.90
CA ILE A 31 14.90 4.60 1.31
C ILE A 31 15.79 3.69 2.16
N LEU A 32 15.41 2.44 2.30
CA LEU A 32 16.21 1.41 2.95
C LEU A 32 17.52 1.24 2.17
N LYS A 33 18.66 1.37 2.85
CA LYS A 33 19.97 1.20 2.21
C LYS A 33 20.12 -0.21 1.66
N SER A 34 20.95 -0.36 0.63
CA SER A 34 21.23 -1.66 0.01
C SER A 34 22.00 -2.63 0.93
N ASP A 35 22.64 -2.12 1.99
CA ASP A 35 23.45 -2.87 2.95
C ASP A 35 23.27 -2.37 4.39
N GLY A 36 23.75 -3.15 5.34
CA GLY A 36 23.82 -2.80 6.75
C GLY A 36 22.71 -3.40 7.62
N PRO A 37 22.81 -3.19 8.96
CA PRO A 37 21.99 -3.92 9.94
C PRO A 37 20.49 -3.61 9.87
N GLU A 38 20.10 -2.46 9.35
CA GLU A 38 18.68 -2.12 9.12
C GLU A 38 18.12 -2.99 8.00
N ARG A 39 18.88 -3.16 6.91
CA ARG A 39 18.52 -4.02 5.78
C ARG A 39 18.41 -5.48 6.22
N GLU A 40 19.43 -6.01 6.88
CA GLU A 40 19.47 -7.38 7.39
C GLU A 40 18.29 -7.69 8.31
N ARG A 41 17.95 -6.75 9.21
CA ARG A 41 16.80 -6.88 10.09
C ARG A 41 15.48 -6.88 9.33
N PHE A 42 15.35 -6.05 8.32
CA PHE A 42 14.13 -5.99 7.51
C PHE A 42 13.98 -7.28 6.68
N GLU A 43 15.04 -7.71 6.03
CA GLU A 43 15.07 -8.93 5.20
C GLU A 43 14.79 -10.20 6.03
N SER A 44 15.32 -10.29 7.25
CA SER A 44 15.11 -11.45 8.13
C SER A 44 13.63 -11.68 8.52
N GLN A 45 12.76 -10.71 8.27
CA GLN A 45 11.32 -10.80 8.54
C GLN A 45 10.50 -11.21 7.31
N LEU A 46 11.15 -11.39 6.16
CA LEU A 46 10.51 -11.65 4.87
C LEU A 46 11.12 -12.90 4.22
N GLU A 47 10.27 -13.67 3.55
CA GLU A 47 10.69 -14.87 2.80
C GLU A 47 10.82 -14.58 1.29
N LEU A 48 11.18 -13.33 0.93
CA LEU A 48 11.35 -12.93 -0.47
C LEU A 48 12.78 -13.17 -0.93
N PRO A 49 13.01 -13.88 -2.03
CA PRO A 49 14.34 -14.10 -2.59
C PRO A 49 14.99 -12.82 -3.13
N GLN A 50 14.19 -11.83 -3.46
CA GLN A 50 14.62 -10.51 -3.93
C GLN A 50 13.65 -9.44 -3.41
N PHE A 51 14.17 -8.25 -3.14
CA PHE A 51 13.41 -7.10 -2.63
C PHE A 51 13.22 -6.06 -3.73
N PRO A 52 12.16 -5.23 -3.63
CA PRO A 52 12.02 -4.08 -4.52
C PRO A 52 13.26 -3.17 -4.44
N GLU A 53 13.57 -2.48 -5.53
CA GLU A 53 14.72 -1.58 -5.62
C GLU A 53 14.64 -0.45 -4.60
N MET A 54 13.46 0.12 -4.42
CA MET A 54 13.20 1.19 -3.47
C MET A 54 12.20 0.74 -2.42
N VAL A 55 12.69 0.39 -1.24
CA VAL A 55 11.90 0.01 -0.06
C VAL A 55 11.97 1.13 0.97
N PHE A 56 10.82 1.61 1.42
CA PHE A 56 10.69 2.62 2.46
C PHE A 56 10.22 1.96 3.76
N ALA A 57 11.12 1.22 4.41
CA ALA A 57 10.82 0.34 5.54
C ALA A 57 10.16 1.06 6.74
N ASN A 58 10.47 2.35 6.93
CA ASN A 58 9.96 3.16 8.02
C ASN A 58 8.83 4.12 7.62
N ASN A 59 8.35 4.02 6.36
CA ASN A 59 7.18 4.77 5.92
C ASN A 59 5.91 4.10 6.44
N ILE A 60 5.08 4.88 7.13
CA ILE A 60 3.89 4.38 7.83
C ILE A 60 2.77 5.40 7.75
N LEU A 61 1.58 4.96 7.37
CA LEU A 61 0.34 5.66 7.67
C LEU A 61 -0.41 4.90 8.76
N ARG A 62 -0.62 5.53 9.92
CA ARG A 62 -1.30 4.94 11.08
C ARG A 62 -2.51 5.77 11.46
N VAL A 63 -3.65 5.12 11.62
CA VAL A 63 -4.90 5.69 12.10
C VAL A 63 -5.29 4.96 13.37
N GLU A 64 -5.15 5.64 14.51
CA GLU A 64 -5.32 5.06 15.84
C GLU A 64 -6.39 5.78 16.62
N ASN A 65 -7.35 5.02 17.17
CA ASN A 65 -8.35 5.54 18.10
C ASN A 65 -7.74 5.74 19.49
N MET A 66 -8.23 6.70 20.24
CA MET A 66 -7.79 6.99 21.63
C MET A 66 -7.89 5.76 22.56
N GLU A 67 -8.74 4.79 22.23
CA GLU A 67 -8.86 3.51 22.96
C GLU A 67 -7.79 2.49 22.57
N GLY A 68 -6.88 2.80 21.64
CA GLY A 68 -5.72 2.01 21.27
C GLY A 68 -5.97 0.93 20.24
N PHE A 69 -7.04 1.02 19.45
CA PHE A 69 -7.26 0.20 18.25
C PHE A 69 -7.16 1.05 16.97
N GLY A 70 -6.97 0.41 15.83
CA GLY A 70 -6.88 1.14 14.58
C GLY A 70 -6.44 0.31 13.39
N ILE A 71 -5.94 1.01 12.37
CA ILE A 71 -5.39 0.42 11.16
C ILE A 71 -4.09 1.11 10.78
N GLU A 72 -3.14 0.32 10.32
CA GLU A 72 -1.83 0.78 9.88
C GLU A 72 -1.51 0.28 8.47
N PHE A 73 -0.80 1.08 7.71
CA PHE A 73 -0.26 0.74 6.41
C PHE A 73 1.25 0.88 6.46
N ASN A 74 1.97 -0.22 6.22
CA ASN A 74 3.41 -0.28 6.25
C ASN A 74 3.96 -1.24 5.19
N THR A 75 5.21 -1.06 4.84
CA THR A 75 5.88 -1.80 3.78
C THR A 75 6.11 -3.27 4.14
N LEU A 76 6.48 -3.54 5.39
CA LEU A 76 6.79 -4.90 5.84
C LEU A 76 5.59 -5.85 5.68
N ASP A 77 4.43 -5.41 6.17
CA ASP A 77 3.21 -6.24 6.11
C ASP A 77 2.70 -6.37 4.68
N ALA A 78 2.90 -5.33 3.84
CA ALA A 78 2.56 -5.41 2.43
C ALA A 78 3.41 -6.44 1.69
N LEU A 79 4.72 -6.48 1.95
CA LEU A 79 5.66 -7.42 1.32
C LEU A 79 5.49 -8.85 1.86
N LYS A 80 5.07 -9.05 3.12
CA LYS A 80 4.70 -10.38 3.65
C LYS A 80 3.54 -11.04 2.91
N MET A 81 2.73 -10.25 2.21
CA MET A 81 1.59 -10.74 1.45
C MET A 81 1.90 -10.94 -0.05
N VAL A 82 3.15 -10.74 -0.47
CA VAL A 82 3.60 -11.11 -1.81
C VAL A 82 3.73 -12.64 -1.86
N ASP A 83 3.09 -13.26 -2.86
CA ASP A 83 3.13 -14.70 -3.02
C ASP A 83 4.50 -15.16 -3.51
N ALA A 84 5.24 -15.87 -2.66
CA ALA A 84 6.56 -16.41 -2.96
C ALA A 84 6.55 -17.88 -3.42
N HIS A 85 5.39 -18.54 -3.49
CA HIS A 85 5.29 -19.99 -3.59
C HIS A 85 4.46 -20.53 -4.77
N HIS A 86 3.70 -19.68 -5.48
CA HIS A 86 2.81 -20.10 -6.56
C HIS A 86 3.27 -19.67 -7.96
N ASP A 87 2.61 -20.19 -8.98
CA ASP A 87 2.89 -19.87 -10.40
C ASP A 87 2.70 -18.37 -10.66
N HIS A 88 3.78 -17.72 -11.03
CA HIS A 88 3.86 -16.28 -11.18
C HIS A 88 3.74 -15.84 -12.64
N LEU A 89 3.56 -14.53 -12.81
CA LEU A 89 3.49 -13.90 -14.10
C LEU A 89 4.74 -14.24 -14.94
N LYS A 90 4.53 -14.95 -16.05
CA LYS A 90 5.59 -15.23 -17.02
C LYS A 90 5.75 -14.00 -17.92
N VAL A 91 6.84 -13.28 -17.75
CA VAL A 91 7.18 -12.16 -18.64
C VAL A 91 7.92 -12.71 -19.84
N ALA A 92 7.32 -12.57 -21.02
CA ALA A 92 8.02 -12.78 -22.27
C ALA A 92 8.98 -11.61 -22.49
N VAL A 93 10.20 -11.77 -22.07
CA VAL A 93 11.28 -10.79 -22.32
C VAL A 93 11.53 -10.72 -23.82
N SER A 94 11.67 -9.51 -24.38
CA SER A 94 11.97 -9.34 -25.78
C SER A 94 13.33 -9.98 -26.13
N GLU A 95 13.45 -10.58 -27.32
CA GLU A 95 14.70 -11.18 -27.80
C GLU A 95 15.88 -10.20 -27.71
N ALA A 96 15.68 -8.95 -28.14
CA ALA A 96 16.68 -7.89 -28.05
C ALA A 96 17.16 -7.61 -26.61
N TRP A 97 16.25 -7.68 -25.62
CA TRP A 97 16.60 -7.52 -24.23
C TRP A 97 17.41 -8.71 -23.70
N LYS A 98 17.06 -9.93 -24.12
CA LYS A 98 17.83 -11.17 -23.82
C LYS A 98 19.24 -11.10 -24.39
N GLU A 99 19.37 -10.68 -25.64
CA GLU A 99 20.67 -10.55 -26.33
C GLU A 99 21.56 -9.50 -25.65
N ALA A 100 21.01 -8.34 -25.30
CA ALA A 100 21.76 -7.26 -24.64
C ALA A 100 22.27 -7.63 -23.25
N ARG A 101 21.69 -8.64 -22.61
CA ARG A 101 22.00 -9.08 -21.24
C ARG A 101 22.36 -10.57 -21.14
N ALA A 102 22.77 -11.21 -22.23
CA ALA A 102 23.09 -12.64 -22.30
C ALA A 102 24.15 -13.09 -21.27
N ASP A 103 25.03 -12.19 -20.84
CA ASP A 103 26.07 -12.46 -19.85
C ASP A 103 25.62 -12.24 -18.39
N SER A 104 24.39 -11.78 -18.16
CA SER A 104 23.85 -11.54 -16.81
C SER A 104 23.24 -12.82 -16.23
N GLU A 105 23.65 -13.19 -15.01
CA GLU A 105 23.09 -14.38 -14.31
C GLU A 105 21.58 -14.28 -14.06
N HIS A 106 21.03 -13.06 -13.97
CA HIS A 106 19.60 -12.81 -13.74
C HIS A 106 18.70 -13.18 -14.93
N ILE A 107 19.25 -13.44 -16.11
CA ILE A 107 18.50 -13.73 -17.33
C ILE A 107 18.27 -15.22 -17.55
N LYS A 108 19.05 -16.09 -16.91
CA LYS A 108 19.04 -17.53 -17.15
C LYS A 108 17.74 -18.22 -16.72
N GLU A 109 16.94 -17.59 -15.85
CA GLU A 109 15.66 -18.12 -15.40
C GLU A 109 14.53 -17.13 -15.68
N VAL A 110 13.76 -17.38 -16.73
CA VAL A 110 12.54 -16.61 -17.09
C VAL A 110 11.39 -16.88 -16.11
N ILE A 111 11.52 -17.89 -15.25
CA ILE A 111 10.54 -18.26 -14.21
C ILE A 111 11.24 -18.10 -12.87
N LYS A 112 10.92 -17.02 -12.16
CA LYS A 112 11.38 -16.84 -10.78
C LYS A 112 10.39 -17.55 -9.84
N PRO A 113 10.86 -18.23 -8.78
CA PRO A 113 10.01 -18.95 -7.85
C PRO A 113 9.23 -18.03 -6.87
N PHE A 114 9.11 -16.76 -7.16
CA PHE A 114 8.37 -15.75 -6.39
C PHE A 114 7.78 -14.69 -7.31
N ASP A 115 6.80 -13.95 -6.82
CA ASP A 115 6.21 -12.83 -7.57
C ASP A 115 7.16 -11.64 -7.60
N TRP A 116 8.02 -11.56 -8.62
CA TRP A 116 8.95 -10.46 -8.82
C TRP A 116 8.28 -9.14 -9.21
N THR A 117 6.97 -9.16 -9.46
CA THR A 117 6.15 -7.97 -9.66
C THR A 117 5.71 -7.34 -8.34
N TYR A 118 6.01 -8.00 -7.22
CA TYR A 118 5.64 -7.58 -5.86
C TYR A 118 4.14 -7.32 -5.69
N THR A 119 3.32 -8.10 -6.40
CA THR A 119 1.86 -8.01 -6.31
C THR A 119 1.40 -8.38 -4.92
N THR A 120 0.64 -7.49 -4.29
CA THR A 120 0.11 -7.71 -2.95
C THR A 120 -1.39 -7.43 -2.89
N GLU A 121 -2.12 -8.23 -2.09
CA GLU A 121 -3.51 -7.99 -1.71
C GLU A 121 -3.61 -7.37 -0.30
N TYR A 122 -2.56 -6.73 0.16
CA TYR A 122 -2.55 -6.06 1.45
C TYR A 122 -3.69 -5.04 1.56
N LYS A 123 -4.37 -5.04 2.70
CA LYS A 123 -5.55 -4.20 2.95
C LYS A 123 -5.40 -3.32 4.20
N GLY A 124 -4.16 -3.16 4.67
CA GLY A 124 -3.86 -2.55 5.96
C GLY A 124 -3.94 -3.54 7.12
N THR A 125 -3.09 -3.33 8.11
CA THR A 125 -2.98 -4.13 9.32
C THR A 125 -3.90 -3.55 10.39
N VAL A 126 -4.93 -4.30 10.76
CA VAL A 126 -5.82 -3.93 11.88
C VAL A 126 -5.13 -4.31 13.18
N PHE A 127 -5.12 -3.41 14.14
CA PHE A 127 -4.54 -3.64 15.46
C PHE A 127 -5.48 -3.22 16.58
N GLY A 128 -5.24 -3.75 17.77
CA GLY A 128 -5.99 -3.41 19.00
C GLY A 128 -5.42 -4.16 20.18
N LYS A 129 -5.69 -3.65 21.39
CA LYS A 129 -5.35 -4.36 22.64
C LYS A 129 -6.26 -5.56 22.80
N GLU A 130 -5.82 -6.53 23.60
CA GLU A 130 -6.66 -7.68 23.98
C GLU A 130 -7.97 -7.19 24.60
N GLY A 131 -9.12 -7.65 24.07
CA GLY A 131 -10.45 -7.19 24.47
C GLY A 131 -10.95 -5.91 23.78
N SER A 132 -10.09 -5.19 23.03
CA SER A 132 -10.45 -3.97 22.27
C SER A 132 -10.06 -4.11 20.80
N GLN A 133 -10.48 -5.21 20.18
CA GLN A 133 -10.16 -5.47 18.76
C GLN A 133 -11.31 -5.06 17.85
N ILE A 134 -10.96 -4.47 16.72
CA ILE A 134 -11.89 -4.21 15.63
C ILE A 134 -12.40 -5.55 15.08
N LYS A 135 -13.72 -5.70 15.01
CA LYS A 135 -14.36 -6.85 14.38
C LYS A 135 -14.47 -6.62 12.86
N VAL A 136 -13.86 -7.48 12.09
CA VAL A 136 -13.94 -7.45 10.62
C VAL A 136 -15.01 -8.41 10.15
N SER A 137 -15.98 -7.94 9.38
CA SER A 137 -17.04 -8.75 8.77
C SER A 137 -17.30 -8.32 7.33
N ASP A 138 -17.75 -9.24 6.50
CA ASP A 138 -18.19 -8.92 5.15
C ASP A 138 -19.48 -8.10 5.19
N THR A 139 -19.67 -7.22 4.20
CA THR A 139 -20.82 -6.33 4.14
C THR A 139 -21.29 -6.08 2.71
N THR A 140 -22.55 -5.69 2.58
CA THR A 140 -23.11 -5.16 1.33
C THR A 140 -23.05 -3.64 1.26
N GLU A 141 -22.70 -2.96 2.36
CA GLU A 141 -22.54 -1.51 2.37
C GLU A 141 -21.35 -1.10 1.50
N ARG A 142 -21.49 0.04 0.83
CA ARG A 142 -20.48 0.60 -0.09
C ARG A 142 -20.09 2.00 0.34
N ILE A 143 -18.86 2.36 0.02
CA ILE A 143 -18.39 3.74 0.14
C ILE A 143 -19.17 4.60 -0.86
N ASP A 144 -19.80 5.66 -0.37
CA ASP A 144 -20.52 6.61 -1.22
C ASP A 144 -19.53 7.49 -1.99
N MET A 145 -19.28 7.12 -3.24
CA MET A 145 -18.33 7.83 -4.10
C MET A 145 -18.84 9.23 -4.49
N GLU A 146 -20.18 9.47 -4.49
CA GLU A 146 -20.75 10.78 -4.80
C GLU A 146 -20.44 11.77 -3.68
N LYS A 147 -20.55 11.35 -2.42
CA LYS A 147 -20.10 12.14 -1.26
C LYS A 147 -18.61 12.50 -1.39
N LEU A 148 -17.77 11.57 -1.83
CA LEU A 148 -16.33 11.81 -1.97
C LEU A 148 -15.97 12.78 -3.11
N MET A 149 -16.86 12.97 -4.08
CA MET A 149 -16.69 13.95 -5.17
C MET A 149 -17.10 15.36 -4.78
N VAL A 150 -17.83 15.55 -3.68
CA VAL A 150 -18.15 16.88 -3.18
C VAL A 150 -16.87 17.62 -2.79
N LYS A 151 -16.75 18.88 -3.23
CA LYS A 151 -15.60 19.72 -2.91
C LYS A 151 -15.68 20.22 -1.48
N GLU A 152 -15.12 19.45 -0.55
CA GLU A 152 -14.97 19.84 0.83
C GLU A 152 -13.57 20.36 1.12
N LYS A 153 -13.43 21.11 2.22
CA LYS A 153 -12.11 21.54 2.71
C LYS A 153 -11.31 20.33 3.16
N ILE A 154 -10.11 20.16 2.61
CA ILE A 154 -9.16 19.16 3.09
C ILE A 154 -8.45 19.74 4.32
N MET A 155 -8.61 19.09 5.46
CA MET A 155 -8.03 19.47 6.74
C MET A 155 -6.63 18.90 6.92
N PHE A 156 -6.40 17.69 6.39
CA PHE A 156 -5.12 17.00 6.40
C PHE A 156 -4.99 16.12 5.15
N TYR A 157 -3.78 16.04 4.62
CA TYR A 157 -3.43 15.19 3.48
C TYR A 157 -2.03 14.62 3.65
N ALA A 158 -1.86 13.35 3.35
CA ALA A 158 -0.55 12.72 3.21
C ALA A 158 -0.56 11.72 2.04
N ASP A 159 0.61 11.51 1.42
CA ASP A 159 0.85 10.56 0.33
C ASP A 159 2.15 9.82 0.66
N ILE A 160 2.06 8.57 1.06
CA ILE A 160 3.15 7.77 1.61
C ILE A 160 3.52 6.67 0.62
N LEU A 161 4.72 6.71 0.08
CA LEU A 161 5.27 5.65 -0.77
C LEU A 161 5.78 4.52 0.13
N LEU A 162 5.36 3.28 -0.12
CA LEU A 162 5.79 2.10 0.62
C LEU A 162 6.93 1.37 -0.10
N PHE A 163 6.76 1.08 -1.38
CA PHE A 163 7.84 0.56 -2.23
C PHE A 163 7.64 0.93 -3.69
N GLU A 164 8.71 0.89 -4.45
CA GLU A 164 8.74 1.03 -5.90
C GLU A 164 9.81 0.14 -6.49
N ASP A 165 9.55 -0.41 -7.69
CA ASP A 165 10.47 -1.25 -8.44
C ASP A 165 10.26 -1.03 -9.94
N GLU A 166 11.36 -0.94 -10.70
CA GLU A 166 11.35 -0.78 -12.16
C GLU A 166 11.30 -2.12 -12.91
N LEU A 167 11.19 -3.24 -12.17
CA LEU A 167 11.11 -4.60 -12.72
C LEU A 167 12.27 -4.90 -13.70
N ALA A 168 13.47 -4.51 -13.32
CA ALA A 168 14.69 -4.63 -14.14
C ALA A 168 14.49 -4.02 -15.56
N ASP A 169 14.02 -2.78 -15.63
CA ASP A 169 13.69 -2.03 -16.86
C ASP A 169 12.52 -2.62 -17.69
N ASN A 170 11.68 -3.47 -17.10
CA ASN A 170 10.54 -4.06 -17.80
C ASN A 170 9.18 -3.51 -17.39
N GLY A 171 9.15 -2.41 -16.67
CA GLY A 171 7.90 -1.81 -16.24
C GLY A 171 7.99 -1.05 -14.93
N THR A 172 6.96 -1.11 -14.13
CA THR A 172 6.93 -0.48 -12.81
C THR A 172 5.96 -1.19 -11.88
N SER A 173 6.34 -1.29 -10.61
CA SER A 173 5.49 -1.75 -9.52
C SER A 173 5.58 -0.74 -8.38
N ILE A 174 4.46 -0.07 -8.05
CA ILE A 174 4.44 0.99 -7.05
C ILE A 174 3.31 0.70 -6.06
N LEU A 175 3.63 0.70 -4.76
CA LEU A 175 2.64 0.68 -3.70
C LEU A 175 2.72 1.97 -2.90
N ASN A 176 1.64 2.74 -2.91
CA ASN A 176 1.52 3.93 -2.09
C ASN A 176 0.18 4.00 -1.36
N VAL A 177 0.12 4.79 -0.29
CA VAL A 177 -1.09 5.05 0.47
C VAL A 177 -1.29 6.54 0.66
N LYS A 178 -2.51 7.01 0.35
CA LYS A 178 -2.92 8.41 0.45
C LYS A 178 -4.05 8.54 1.46
N ILE A 179 -4.01 9.58 2.26
CA ILE A 179 -5.12 9.95 3.13
C ILE A 179 -5.55 11.38 2.87
N ARG A 180 -6.85 11.62 2.89
CA ARG A 180 -7.43 12.95 3.01
C ARG A 180 -8.44 12.97 4.15
N VAL A 181 -8.39 14.01 4.94
CA VAL A 181 -9.34 14.26 6.04
C VAL A 181 -10.18 15.46 5.69
N MET A 182 -11.48 15.31 5.75
CA MET A 182 -12.49 16.32 5.56
C MET A 182 -13.11 16.68 6.94
N PRO A 183 -13.99 17.69 7.05
CA PRO A 183 -14.54 18.11 8.35
C PRO A 183 -15.29 17.02 9.11
N THR A 184 -15.94 16.08 8.40
CA THR A 184 -16.80 15.04 8.98
C THR A 184 -16.36 13.61 8.68
N SER A 185 -15.30 13.43 7.89
CA SER A 185 -14.87 12.10 7.42
C SER A 185 -13.39 12.05 7.09
N PHE A 186 -12.84 10.84 7.01
CA PHE A 186 -11.57 10.63 6.34
C PHE A 186 -11.69 9.51 5.29
N PHE A 187 -10.87 9.62 4.25
CA PHE A 187 -10.75 8.64 3.18
C PHE A 187 -9.28 8.27 2.96
N ILE A 188 -9.01 6.97 2.87
CA ILE A 188 -7.69 6.43 2.54
C ILE A 188 -7.79 5.62 1.25
N LEU A 189 -6.83 5.80 0.37
CA LEU A 189 -6.61 4.97 -0.81
C LEU A 189 -5.18 4.43 -0.76
N MET A 190 -5.04 3.13 -0.58
CA MET A 190 -3.80 2.44 -0.87
C MET A 190 -3.92 1.81 -2.26
N ARG A 191 -2.92 2.03 -3.11
CA ARG A 191 -2.89 1.52 -4.47
C ARG A 191 -1.59 0.81 -4.79
N LEU A 192 -1.70 -0.44 -5.23
CA LEU A 192 -0.67 -1.07 -6.03
C LEU A 192 -0.96 -0.77 -7.50
N PHE A 193 -0.01 -0.12 -8.16
CA PHE A 193 0.01 0.02 -9.61
C PHE A 193 1.15 -0.83 -10.17
N LEU A 194 0.80 -1.79 -10.99
CA LEU A 194 1.73 -2.65 -11.71
C LEU A 194 1.52 -2.46 -13.21
N ARG A 195 2.60 -2.15 -13.92
CA ARG A 195 2.67 -2.23 -15.37
C ARG A 195 3.89 -3.05 -15.75
N VAL A 196 3.67 -4.17 -16.42
CA VAL A 196 4.75 -4.93 -17.07
C VAL A 196 4.68 -4.63 -18.55
N ASP A 197 5.74 -4.03 -19.08
CA ASP A 197 5.78 -3.50 -20.43
C ASP A 197 5.51 -4.57 -21.48
N ASN A 198 4.61 -4.27 -22.39
CA ASN A 198 4.09 -5.17 -23.44
C ASN A 198 3.34 -6.41 -22.92
N VAL A 199 3.13 -6.57 -21.62
CA VAL A 199 2.49 -7.73 -21.01
C VAL A 199 1.13 -7.36 -20.40
N MET A 200 1.12 -6.63 -19.30
CA MET A 200 -0.13 -6.36 -18.58
C MET A 200 -0.08 -5.07 -17.74
N VAL A 201 -1.28 -4.63 -17.37
CA VAL A 201 -1.46 -3.63 -16.32
C VAL A 201 -2.37 -4.22 -15.24
N ARG A 202 -2.02 -4.00 -13.95
CA ARG A 202 -2.82 -4.37 -12.78
C ARG A 202 -2.94 -3.20 -11.82
N ILE A 203 -4.11 -3.07 -11.21
CA ILE A 203 -4.35 -2.13 -10.12
C ILE A 203 -5.08 -2.88 -9.00
N ASN A 204 -4.46 -2.88 -7.81
CA ASN A 204 -5.11 -3.30 -6.58
C ASN A 204 -5.35 -2.07 -5.71
N ASP A 205 -6.61 -1.75 -5.46
CA ASP A 205 -7.02 -0.63 -4.62
C ASP A 205 -7.61 -1.13 -3.31
N THR A 206 -7.11 -0.63 -2.19
CA THR A 206 -7.79 -0.68 -0.90
C THR A 206 -8.30 0.71 -0.57
N ARG A 207 -9.60 0.86 -0.41
CA ARG A 207 -10.28 2.09 -0.01
C ARG A 207 -10.81 1.95 1.40
N ILE A 208 -10.59 2.96 2.22
CA ILE A 208 -11.07 3.04 3.59
C ILE A 208 -11.82 4.34 3.77
N TYR A 209 -13.01 4.25 4.35
CA TYR A 209 -13.85 5.40 4.60
C TYR A 209 -14.46 5.36 6.01
N HIS A 210 -14.42 6.49 6.71
CA HIS A 210 -15.03 6.66 8.01
C HIS A 210 -15.69 8.02 8.12
N GLU A 211 -16.92 8.05 8.63
CA GLU A 211 -17.64 9.26 9.04
C GLU A 211 -17.61 9.37 10.57
N ALA A 212 -17.38 10.58 11.08
CA ALA A 212 -17.16 10.85 12.51
C ALA A 212 -18.25 10.33 13.45
N GLN A 213 -19.49 10.18 12.96
CA GLN A 213 -20.62 9.70 13.75
C GLN A 213 -20.86 8.19 13.66
N ASN A 214 -20.09 7.48 12.84
CA ASN A 214 -20.22 6.04 12.70
C ASN A 214 -19.30 5.32 13.70
N ASN A 215 -19.76 4.14 14.17
CA ASN A 215 -18.98 3.25 15.02
C ASN A 215 -18.25 2.16 14.21
N PHE A 216 -18.00 2.42 12.93
CA PHE A 216 -17.33 1.51 12.01
C PHE A 216 -16.55 2.24 10.92
N ILE A 217 -15.68 1.52 10.26
CA ILE A 217 -14.99 1.90 9.04
C ILE A 217 -15.48 0.98 7.91
N LEU A 218 -15.71 1.50 6.72
CA LEU A 218 -15.88 0.71 5.51
C LEU A 218 -14.52 0.48 4.84
N ARG A 219 -14.23 -0.77 4.48
CA ARG A 219 -13.06 -1.16 3.72
C ARG A 219 -13.47 -1.88 2.45
N GLU A 220 -13.03 -1.38 1.32
CA GLU A 220 -13.25 -1.98 0.00
C GLU A 220 -11.90 -2.35 -0.61
N PHE A 221 -11.77 -3.56 -1.12
CA PHE A 221 -10.64 -3.98 -1.92
C PHE A 221 -11.12 -4.34 -3.32
N THR A 222 -10.39 -3.88 -4.34
CA THR A 222 -10.68 -4.20 -5.74
C THR A 222 -9.37 -4.50 -6.47
N SER A 223 -9.30 -5.64 -7.12
CA SER A 223 -8.23 -5.99 -8.06
C SER A 223 -8.74 -5.93 -9.48
N ARG A 224 -7.99 -5.25 -10.36
CA ARG A 224 -8.27 -5.12 -11.80
C ARG A 224 -7.01 -5.42 -12.58
N ASP A 225 -7.13 -6.16 -13.66
CA ASP A 225 -6.03 -6.34 -14.60
C ASP A 225 -6.52 -6.71 -16.00
N ASP A 226 -5.68 -6.41 -17.00
CA ASP A 226 -5.80 -6.93 -18.35
C ASP A 226 -4.43 -6.97 -19.04
N GLN A 227 -4.31 -7.83 -20.06
CA GLN A 227 -3.13 -7.83 -20.93
C GLN A 227 -3.10 -6.55 -21.79
N ILE A 228 -1.94 -5.94 -21.96
CA ILE A 228 -1.81 -4.66 -22.69
C ILE A 228 -2.43 -4.72 -24.10
N LYS A 229 -2.29 -5.87 -24.78
CA LYS A 229 -2.88 -6.07 -26.11
C LYS A 229 -4.42 -5.99 -26.15
N ASP A 230 -5.08 -6.23 -25.01
CA ASP A 230 -6.55 -6.26 -24.88
C ASP A 230 -7.10 -4.92 -24.37
N ILE A 231 -6.23 -4.06 -23.82
CA ILE A 231 -6.61 -2.75 -23.29
C ILE A 231 -6.87 -1.76 -24.44
N LYS A 232 -8.13 -1.35 -24.60
CA LYS A 232 -8.55 -0.39 -25.64
C LYS A 232 -8.35 1.05 -25.18
N ALA A 233 -7.16 1.40 -24.72
CA ALA A 233 -6.80 2.75 -24.28
C ALA A 233 -5.64 3.32 -25.13
N PRO A 234 -5.54 4.65 -25.26
CA PRO A 234 -4.37 5.29 -25.86
C PRO A 234 -3.10 4.94 -25.07
N PRO A 235 -1.94 4.74 -25.73
CA PRO A 235 -0.70 4.30 -25.07
C PRO A 235 -0.27 5.13 -23.86
N HIS A 236 -0.45 6.45 -23.90
CA HIS A 236 -0.11 7.36 -22.80
C HIS A 236 -0.96 7.12 -21.53
N VAL A 237 -2.14 6.52 -21.67
CA VAL A 237 -3.03 6.20 -20.54
C VAL A 237 -2.49 5.04 -19.72
N LEU A 238 -1.72 4.12 -20.33
CA LEU A 238 -1.17 2.94 -19.66
C LEU A 238 -0.21 3.29 -18.50
N THR A 239 0.33 4.50 -18.48
CA THR A 239 1.20 5.02 -17.41
C THR A 239 0.46 5.86 -16.37
N GLN A 240 -0.86 6.01 -16.52
CA GLN A 240 -1.68 6.87 -15.65
C GLN A 240 -2.69 6.02 -14.87
N PRO A 241 -2.40 5.64 -13.60
CA PRO A 241 -3.24 4.72 -12.84
C PRO A 241 -4.70 5.15 -12.72
N ASN A 242 -4.96 6.45 -12.55
CA ASN A 242 -6.32 6.99 -12.43
C ASN A 242 -7.13 6.88 -13.72
N GLU A 243 -6.45 6.89 -14.87
CA GLU A 243 -7.14 6.80 -16.16
C GLU A 243 -7.25 5.35 -16.63
N VAL A 244 -6.17 4.58 -16.56
CA VAL A 244 -6.14 3.21 -17.08
C VAL A 244 -7.11 2.28 -16.33
N GLN A 245 -7.34 2.51 -15.04
CA GLN A 245 -8.29 1.71 -14.24
C GLN A 245 -9.70 1.58 -14.87
N LYS A 246 -10.12 2.55 -15.67
CA LYS A 246 -11.43 2.56 -16.33
C LYS A 246 -11.55 1.52 -17.46
N TYR A 247 -10.40 1.06 -17.95
CA TYR A 247 -10.29 0.11 -19.06
C TYR A 247 -9.99 -1.31 -18.60
N LEU A 248 -9.69 -1.50 -17.30
CA LEU A 248 -9.31 -2.78 -16.74
C LEU A 248 -10.51 -3.57 -16.22
N THR A 249 -10.49 -4.86 -16.46
CA THR A 249 -11.49 -5.80 -15.97
C THR A 249 -11.34 -6.03 -14.47
N VAL A 250 -12.45 -5.96 -13.74
CA VAL A 250 -12.48 -6.31 -12.31
C VAL A 250 -12.33 -7.81 -12.16
N ARG A 251 -11.34 -8.26 -11.40
CA ARG A 251 -11.06 -9.67 -11.11
C ARG A 251 -11.54 -10.09 -9.73
N LYS A 252 -11.42 -9.18 -8.75
CA LYS A 252 -11.78 -9.46 -7.36
C LYS A 252 -12.31 -8.21 -6.69
N GLU A 253 -13.34 -8.38 -5.88
CA GLU A 253 -13.86 -7.35 -4.99
C GLU A 253 -14.12 -7.96 -3.62
N VAL A 254 -13.78 -7.21 -2.57
CA VAL A 254 -14.05 -7.57 -1.18
C VAL A 254 -14.57 -6.32 -0.48
N PHE A 255 -15.69 -6.46 0.23
CA PHE A 255 -16.33 -5.36 0.94
C PHE A 255 -16.48 -5.74 2.40
N GLN A 256 -15.90 -4.93 3.28
CA GLN A 256 -15.81 -5.25 4.71
C GLN A 256 -16.22 -4.06 5.56
N LYS A 257 -16.83 -4.39 6.68
CA LYS A 257 -17.15 -3.48 7.76
C LYS A 257 -16.22 -3.79 8.94
N LEU A 258 -15.53 -2.76 9.41
CA LEU A 258 -14.62 -2.80 10.54
C LEU A 258 -15.36 -2.13 11.71
N GLU A 259 -16.05 -2.93 12.53
CA GLU A 259 -16.83 -2.46 13.66
C GLU A 259 -15.92 -2.24 14.87
N PHE A 260 -16.08 -1.07 15.52
CA PHE A 260 -15.29 -0.74 16.70
C PHE A 260 -15.72 -1.59 17.89
N PRO A 261 -14.80 -1.90 18.83
CA PRO A 261 -15.16 -2.58 20.06
C PRO A 261 -16.21 -1.76 20.84
N ALA A 262 -17.13 -2.47 21.50
CA ALA A 262 -18.08 -1.81 22.39
C ALA A 262 -17.31 -1.16 23.55
N VAL A 263 -17.55 0.11 23.80
CA VAL A 263 -16.98 0.82 24.96
C VAL A 263 -17.43 0.10 26.23
N SER A 264 -16.51 -0.52 26.96
CA SER A 264 -16.81 -1.08 28.28
C SER A 264 -17.16 0.08 29.22
N LYS A 265 -18.36 0.07 29.76
CA LYS A 265 -18.85 1.12 30.69
C LYS A 265 -18.10 1.18 32.04
N ASP A 266 -17.11 0.31 32.24
CA ASP A 266 -16.39 0.17 33.51
C ASP A 266 -15.31 1.24 33.77
N SER A 267 -14.97 2.07 32.77
CA SER A 267 -13.95 3.12 32.95
C SER A 267 -14.48 4.47 33.44
N LEU A 268 -15.80 4.60 33.67
CA LEU A 268 -16.44 5.84 34.16
C LEU A 268 -16.70 5.87 35.68
N SER A 269 -16.35 4.80 36.41
CA SER A 269 -16.63 4.67 37.85
C SER A 269 -15.43 4.94 38.78
N GLU A 270 -14.25 5.27 38.26
CA GLU A 270 -13.05 5.53 39.09
C GLU A 270 -12.63 7.01 39.16
N GLN A 271 -13.48 7.95 38.74
CA GLN A 271 -13.23 9.37 38.95
C GLN A 271 -14.45 10.05 39.59
N THR A 272 -14.81 9.56 40.76
CA THR A 272 -15.66 10.32 41.71
C THR A 272 -15.05 10.28 43.11
#